data_74f21e8c95b4e93ee02ccefe9ef5178c
#
_entry.id   74f21e8c95b4e93ee02ccefe9ef5178c
#
_cell.length_a   1.000
_cell.length_b   1.000
_cell.length_c   1.000
_cell.angle_alpha   90.00
_cell.angle_beta   90.00
_cell.angle_gamma   90.00
#
_symmetry.space_group_name_H-M   'P 1'
#
loop_
_entity.id
_entity.type
_entity.pdbx_description
1 polymer ?
#
loop_
_entity_poly.entity_id
_entity_poly.type
_entity_poly.pdbx_seq_one_letter_code
_entity_poly.pdbx_strand_id
1 'polypeptide(L)'
;GVLDSEPLQFVSGLGIDASAISGQTAARLVFNFPLRKDLSIEQVAVAAGATLRGVALDRGPFDFSVRDGTLELQLTGAGMTVSGDAAINGVPLKINWEENFSAANFNRRFTVSGVAGTVARRKLGLGDLPFGGGAIAGEVTHTIFPSGRSESIANIDLTKATLEVPAMRWRKAAEIPGNLYMFMITEPSGETVVEDLRLEAGDLRMEARIEADADLRSFRTLEFRDLAFSGNRMQGRVKVAEDGGFDVELTGERIDLS
;
A
#
# COMPACT_ATOMS: atom_id res chain seq x y z
N GLY A 1 -2.78 -18.45 21.86
CA GLY A 1 -1.97 -17.65 22.81
C GLY A 1 -2.83 -16.73 23.65
N VAL A 2 -2.28 -16.09 24.69
CA VAL A 2 -3.04 -15.24 25.65
C VAL A 2 -3.84 -14.13 24.96
N LEU A 3 -3.34 -13.57 23.86
CA LEU A 3 -4.01 -12.51 23.11
C LEU A 3 -5.18 -13.02 22.23
N ASP A 4 -5.34 -14.33 22.09
CA ASP A 4 -6.41 -14.95 21.32
C ASP A 4 -7.39 -15.74 22.20
N SER A 5 -7.18 -15.70 23.52
CA SER A 5 -8.10 -16.29 24.51
C SER A 5 -9.22 -15.31 24.82
N GLU A 6 -10.43 -15.84 25.12
CA GLU A 6 -11.48 -14.96 25.65
C GLU A 6 -11.01 -14.25 26.93
N PRO A 7 -11.29 -12.95 27.06
CA PRO A 7 -12.13 -12.08 26.23
C PRO A 7 -11.33 -11.28 25.15
N LEU A 8 -10.07 -11.55 24.95
CA LEU A 8 -9.20 -10.71 24.15
C LEU A 8 -9.33 -10.91 22.63
N GLN A 9 -9.48 -12.13 22.14
CA GLN A 9 -9.73 -12.54 20.73
C GLN A 9 -9.21 -11.58 19.62
N PHE A 10 -8.12 -10.83 19.91
CA PHE A 10 -7.64 -9.75 19.05
C PHE A 10 -7.10 -10.25 17.71
N VAL A 11 -6.45 -11.41 17.70
CA VAL A 11 -5.76 -11.93 16.52
C VAL A 11 -6.76 -12.55 15.56
N SER A 12 -7.75 -13.29 16.07
CA SER A 12 -8.81 -13.91 15.25
C SER A 12 -9.73 -12.85 14.63
N GLY A 13 -10.01 -11.76 15.34
CA GLY A 13 -10.79 -10.62 14.80
C GLY A 13 -10.09 -9.89 13.63
N LEU A 14 -8.79 -10.10 13.45
CA LEU A 14 -7.99 -9.53 12.36
C LEU A 14 -7.91 -10.45 11.13
N GLY A 15 -8.54 -11.62 11.18
CA GLY A 15 -8.43 -12.61 10.11
C GLY A 15 -7.05 -13.29 10.03
N ILE A 16 -6.24 -13.19 11.08
CA ILE A 16 -4.92 -13.82 11.17
C ILE A 16 -5.05 -15.05 12.08
N ASP A 17 -4.64 -16.19 11.58
CA ASP A 17 -4.53 -17.40 12.42
C ASP A 17 -3.30 -17.24 13.36
N ALA A 18 -3.57 -17.07 14.65
CA ALA A 18 -2.53 -16.96 15.67
C ALA A 18 -1.58 -18.18 15.70
N SER A 19 -2.06 -19.36 15.29
CA SER A 19 -1.25 -20.58 15.21
C SER A 19 -0.26 -20.57 14.05
N ALA A 20 -0.51 -19.74 13.03
CA ALA A 20 0.36 -19.57 11.88
C ALA A 20 1.52 -18.61 12.13
N ILE A 21 1.48 -17.85 13.26
CA ILE A 21 2.53 -16.92 13.64
C ILE A 21 3.58 -17.65 14.48
N SER A 22 4.83 -17.55 14.07
CA SER A 22 5.98 -18.00 14.87
C SER A 22 6.92 -16.84 15.22
N GLY A 23 7.72 -16.99 16.27
CA GLY A 23 8.66 -15.96 16.73
C GLY A 23 8.82 -15.99 18.24
N GLN A 24 9.64 -15.07 18.74
CA GLN A 24 9.87 -14.86 20.18
C GLN A 24 9.22 -13.54 20.59
N THR A 25 8.59 -13.53 21.77
CA THR A 25 7.88 -12.37 22.31
C THR A 25 8.35 -12.07 23.72
N ALA A 26 8.72 -10.81 23.97
CA ALA A 26 8.83 -10.26 25.31
C ALA A 26 7.70 -9.23 25.48
N ALA A 27 6.75 -9.51 26.37
CA ALA A 27 5.57 -8.68 26.55
C ALA A 27 5.40 -8.20 27.98
N ARG A 28 4.85 -6.98 28.11
CA ARG A 28 4.37 -6.40 29.36
C ARG A 28 2.89 -6.10 29.21
N LEU A 29 2.10 -6.61 30.16
CA LEU A 29 0.67 -6.34 30.23
C LEU A 29 0.39 -5.50 31.48
N VAL A 30 -0.50 -4.54 31.35
CA VAL A 30 -0.98 -3.68 32.44
C VAL A 30 -2.51 -3.77 32.44
N PHE A 31 -3.05 -4.12 33.59
CA PHE A 31 -4.49 -4.15 33.82
C PHE A 31 -4.83 -3.06 34.84
N ASN A 32 -5.84 -2.27 34.54
CA ASN A 32 -6.37 -1.26 35.45
C ASN A 32 -7.87 -1.50 35.60
N PHE A 33 -8.32 -1.76 36.81
CA PHE A 33 -9.71 -2.05 37.13
C PHE A 33 -10.08 -1.59 38.55
N PRO A 34 -11.33 -1.20 38.79
CA PRO A 34 -11.81 -0.86 40.13
C PRO A 34 -11.98 -2.12 41.00
N LEU A 35 -11.56 -2.07 42.24
CA LEU A 35 -11.78 -3.15 43.20
C LEU A 35 -13.25 -3.19 43.67
N ARG A 36 -14.10 -3.89 42.92
CA ARG A 36 -15.53 -4.08 43.19
C ARG A 36 -15.88 -5.57 43.16
N LYS A 37 -16.99 -5.95 43.88
CA LYS A 37 -17.43 -7.36 43.91
C LYS A 37 -18.07 -7.83 42.60
N ASP A 38 -18.62 -6.89 41.83
CA ASP A 38 -19.37 -7.07 40.58
C ASP A 38 -18.63 -6.41 39.39
N LEU A 39 -17.32 -6.72 39.27
CA LEU A 39 -16.49 -6.23 38.18
C LEU A 39 -16.96 -6.81 36.86
N SER A 40 -17.38 -5.97 35.93
CA SER A 40 -17.59 -6.36 34.53
C SER A 40 -16.34 -6.20 33.69
N ILE A 41 -16.23 -6.94 32.59
CA ILE A 41 -15.05 -6.92 31.72
C ILE A 41 -14.80 -5.54 31.08
N GLU A 42 -15.88 -4.78 30.81
CA GLU A 42 -15.83 -3.45 30.25
C GLU A 42 -15.17 -2.43 31.19
N GLN A 43 -15.09 -2.76 32.49
CA GLN A 43 -14.44 -1.94 33.50
C GLN A 43 -12.93 -2.23 33.64
N VAL A 44 -12.42 -3.22 32.89
CA VAL A 44 -11.01 -3.59 32.89
C VAL A 44 -10.31 -2.88 31.72
N ALA A 45 -9.51 -1.87 32.03
CA ALA A 45 -8.63 -1.27 31.02
C ALA A 45 -7.37 -2.13 30.85
N VAL A 46 -7.08 -2.54 29.63
CA VAL A 46 -5.91 -3.34 29.27
C VAL A 46 -4.98 -2.51 28.42
N ALA A 47 -3.69 -2.53 28.75
CA ALA A 47 -2.63 -2.03 27.90
C ALA A 47 -1.53 -3.08 27.80
N ALA A 48 -0.95 -3.24 26.63
CA ALA A 48 0.17 -4.14 26.40
C ALA A 48 1.24 -3.50 25.52
N GLY A 49 2.48 -3.79 25.84
CA GLY A 49 3.61 -3.50 24.96
C GLY A 49 4.41 -4.80 24.77
N ALA A 50 4.84 -5.06 23.55
CA ALA A 50 5.65 -6.25 23.26
C ALA A 50 6.70 -5.97 22.20
N THR A 51 7.88 -6.57 22.40
CA THR A 51 8.91 -6.69 21.36
C THR A 51 8.83 -8.10 20.78
N LEU A 52 8.68 -8.19 19.48
CA LEU A 52 8.55 -9.43 18.71
C LEU A 52 9.82 -9.62 17.88
N ARG A 53 10.44 -10.81 17.95
CA ARG A 53 11.68 -11.10 17.21
C ARG A 53 11.55 -12.39 16.42
N GLY A 54 12.13 -12.39 15.21
CA GLY A 54 12.06 -13.53 14.31
C GLY A 54 10.64 -13.87 13.90
N VAL A 55 9.76 -12.86 13.81
CA VAL A 55 8.37 -13.08 13.43
C VAL A 55 8.29 -13.66 12.03
N ALA A 56 7.58 -14.76 11.92
CA ALA A 56 7.26 -15.37 10.64
C ALA A 56 5.77 -15.69 10.55
N LEU A 57 5.20 -15.47 9.37
CA LEU A 57 3.83 -15.76 9.00
C LEU A 57 3.80 -16.20 7.54
N ASP A 58 3.28 -17.39 7.25
CA ASP A 58 3.28 -17.95 5.90
C ASP A 58 2.22 -17.34 4.98
N ARG A 59 1.07 -16.98 5.56
CA ARG A 59 -0.03 -16.32 4.86
C ARG A 59 -0.56 -15.21 5.74
N GLY A 60 -0.08 -14.01 5.48
CA GLY A 60 -0.60 -12.78 6.09
C GLY A 60 -1.75 -12.19 5.27
N PRO A 61 -2.23 -11.00 5.66
CA PRO A 61 -3.15 -10.22 4.84
C PRO A 61 -2.60 -10.10 3.40
N PHE A 62 -3.50 -10.19 2.41
CA PHE A 62 -3.16 -10.10 0.98
C PHE A 62 -2.23 -11.21 0.45
N ASP A 63 -2.21 -12.40 1.08
CA ASP A 63 -1.37 -13.55 0.72
C ASP A 63 0.15 -13.30 0.78
N PHE A 64 0.59 -12.28 1.52
CA PHE A 64 2.01 -12.03 1.74
C PHE A 64 2.58 -12.94 2.82
N SER A 65 3.79 -13.46 2.57
CA SER A 65 4.59 -14.09 3.63
C SER A 65 5.41 -13.04 4.37
N VAL A 66 5.51 -13.18 5.68
CA VAL A 66 6.37 -12.36 6.55
C VAL A 66 7.48 -13.23 7.10
N ARG A 67 8.72 -12.74 7.12
CA ARG A 67 9.89 -13.42 7.69
C ARG A 67 10.77 -12.40 8.40
N ASP A 68 11.55 -12.92 9.35
CA ASP A 68 12.60 -12.19 10.05
C ASP A 68 12.13 -10.89 10.70
N GLY A 69 10.85 -10.82 11.09
CA GLY A 69 10.24 -9.62 11.66
C GLY A 69 10.86 -9.26 13.01
N THR A 70 11.27 -8.01 13.16
CA THR A 70 11.60 -7.39 14.44
C THR A 70 10.64 -6.23 14.64
N LEU A 71 9.64 -6.46 15.47
CA LEU A 71 8.47 -5.59 15.57
C LEU A 71 8.22 -5.16 17.02
N GLU A 72 7.78 -3.94 17.18
CA GLU A 72 7.24 -3.41 18.43
C GLU A 72 5.70 -3.35 18.33
N LEU A 73 5.03 -3.89 19.33
CA LEU A 73 3.57 -3.86 19.46
C LEU A 73 3.19 -3.00 20.64
N GLN A 74 2.24 -2.13 20.45
CA GLN A 74 1.55 -1.37 21.50
C GLN A 74 0.05 -1.57 21.36
N LEU A 75 -0.61 -1.91 22.46
CA LEU A 75 -2.06 -2.14 22.55
C LEU A 75 -2.64 -1.31 23.67
N THR A 76 -3.76 -0.66 23.40
CA THR A 76 -4.57 0.08 24.39
C THR A 76 -6.05 -0.21 24.15
N GLY A 77 -6.93 0.28 24.98
CA GLY A 77 -8.38 0.22 24.72
C GLY A 77 -8.84 1.00 23.47
N ALA A 78 -8.03 1.93 22.97
CA ALA A 78 -8.36 2.73 21.79
C ALA A 78 -7.86 2.11 20.47
N GLY A 79 -6.84 1.26 20.53
CA GLY A 79 -6.28 0.67 19.31
C GLY A 79 -4.98 -0.09 19.54
N MET A 80 -4.41 -0.55 18.44
CA MET A 80 -3.16 -1.27 18.39
C MET A 80 -2.24 -0.68 17.32
N THR A 81 -0.95 -0.65 17.59
CA THR A 81 0.10 -0.33 16.61
C THR A 81 1.13 -1.44 16.61
N VAL A 82 1.53 -1.89 15.42
CA VAL A 82 2.66 -2.81 15.21
C VAL A 82 3.60 -2.17 14.21
N SER A 83 4.86 -1.93 14.59
CA SER A 83 5.83 -1.27 13.72
C SER A 83 7.21 -1.91 13.80
N GLY A 84 7.99 -1.80 12.74
CA GLY A 84 9.36 -2.30 12.69
C GLY A 84 9.79 -2.76 11.31
N ASP A 85 10.77 -3.65 11.28
CA ASP A 85 11.36 -4.19 10.06
C ASP A 85 10.94 -5.66 9.87
N ALA A 86 10.58 -6.04 8.65
CA ALA A 86 10.30 -7.44 8.30
C ALA A 86 10.59 -7.68 6.80
N ALA A 87 10.80 -8.93 6.43
CA ALA A 87 10.88 -9.33 5.03
C ALA A 87 9.50 -9.77 4.54
N ILE A 88 8.91 -8.99 3.63
CA ILE A 88 7.65 -9.31 2.94
C ILE A 88 7.98 -10.02 1.63
N ASN A 89 7.53 -11.27 1.46
CA ASN A 89 7.91 -12.12 0.32
C ASN A 89 9.44 -12.16 0.09
N GLY A 90 10.23 -12.07 1.19
CA GLY A 90 11.69 -12.04 1.17
C GLY A 90 12.28 -10.70 0.70
N VAL A 91 11.54 -9.62 0.75
CA VAL A 91 12.00 -8.24 0.53
C VAL A 91 12.01 -7.49 1.85
N PRO A 92 13.17 -7.00 2.34
CA PRO A 92 13.26 -6.23 3.57
C PRO A 92 12.53 -4.89 3.44
N LEU A 93 11.56 -4.64 4.32
CA LEU A 93 10.72 -3.45 4.33
C LEU A 93 10.48 -3.00 5.77
N LYS A 94 10.20 -1.72 5.93
CA LYS A 94 9.62 -1.16 7.16
C LYS A 94 8.12 -1.26 7.07
N ILE A 95 7.49 -1.67 8.17
CA ILE A 95 6.04 -1.79 8.26
C ILE A 95 5.52 -1.00 9.45
N ASN A 96 4.35 -0.43 9.30
CA ASN A 96 3.54 0.11 10.37
C ASN A 96 2.09 -0.32 10.13
N TRP A 97 1.48 -0.94 11.12
CA TRP A 97 0.10 -1.36 11.11
C TRP A 97 -0.62 -0.75 12.30
N GLU A 98 -1.71 -0.09 12.04
CA GLU A 98 -2.55 0.55 13.04
C GLU A 98 -3.97 -0.02 12.96
N GLU A 99 -4.51 -0.41 14.12
CA GLU A 99 -5.92 -0.73 14.32
C GLU A 99 -6.56 0.33 15.22
N ASN A 100 -7.69 0.87 14.81
CA ASN A 100 -8.47 1.81 15.59
C ASN A 100 -9.76 1.13 16.05
N PHE A 101 -9.87 0.82 17.33
CA PHE A 101 -11.02 0.11 17.89
C PHE A 101 -12.26 1.00 18.05
N SER A 102 -12.08 2.31 18.10
CA SER A 102 -13.20 3.25 18.15
C SER A 102 -13.83 3.53 16.79
N ALA A 103 -13.16 3.16 15.70
CA ALA A 103 -13.60 3.34 14.31
C ALA A 103 -14.06 4.78 13.96
N ALA A 104 -13.60 5.79 14.69
CA ALA A 104 -14.05 7.17 14.49
C ALA A 104 -13.52 7.78 13.18
N ASN A 105 -12.30 7.41 12.77
CA ASN A 105 -11.65 7.96 11.58
C ASN A 105 -11.36 6.88 10.54
N PHE A 106 -10.77 5.77 10.95
CA PHE A 106 -10.48 4.60 10.12
C PHE A 106 -10.52 3.35 11.00
N ASN A 107 -10.69 2.18 10.41
CA ASN A 107 -10.58 0.91 11.13
C ASN A 107 -9.12 0.45 11.17
N ARG A 108 -8.47 0.46 10.02
CA ARG A 108 -7.15 -0.13 9.84
C ARG A 108 -6.31 0.69 8.87
N ARG A 109 -5.01 0.79 9.17
CA ARG A 109 -4.04 1.42 8.28
C ARG A 109 -2.76 0.61 8.24
N PHE A 110 -2.27 0.38 7.03
CA PHE A 110 -0.96 -0.21 6.78
C PHE A 110 -0.07 0.80 6.08
N THR A 111 1.14 0.98 6.57
CA THR A 111 2.17 1.74 5.88
C THR A 111 3.38 0.84 5.67
N VAL A 112 3.85 0.76 4.45
CA VAL A 112 5.01 -0.04 4.06
C VAL A 112 5.98 0.84 3.31
N SER A 113 7.26 0.82 3.70
CA SER A 113 8.29 1.60 3.02
C SER A 113 9.58 0.80 2.83
N GLY A 114 10.33 1.13 1.79
CA GLY A 114 11.61 0.48 1.51
C GLY A 114 12.11 0.70 0.09
N VAL A 115 13.08 -0.13 -0.28
CA VAL A 115 13.72 -0.10 -1.59
C VAL A 115 13.50 -1.44 -2.29
N ALA A 116 13.03 -1.40 -3.54
CA ALA A 116 12.77 -2.59 -4.32
C ALA A 116 13.46 -2.50 -5.70
N GLY A 117 14.48 -3.35 -5.91
CA GLY A 117 15.05 -3.61 -7.23
C GLY A 117 14.12 -4.52 -8.07
N THR A 118 14.47 -4.80 -9.30
CA THR A 118 13.63 -5.58 -10.24
C THR A 118 13.16 -6.93 -9.66
N VAL A 119 14.07 -7.68 -9.03
CA VAL A 119 13.70 -8.99 -8.43
C VAL A 119 12.76 -8.80 -7.23
N ALA A 120 13.01 -7.78 -6.41
CA ALA A 120 12.17 -7.47 -5.25
C ALA A 120 10.75 -7.07 -5.68
N ARG A 121 10.61 -6.25 -6.72
CA ARG A 121 9.30 -5.86 -7.27
C ARG A 121 8.48 -7.07 -7.70
N ARG A 122 9.10 -8.03 -8.42
CA ARG A 122 8.40 -9.28 -8.82
C ARG A 122 7.91 -10.07 -7.61
N LYS A 123 8.75 -10.19 -6.56
CA LYS A 123 8.38 -10.87 -5.32
C LYS A 123 7.21 -10.18 -4.59
N LEU A 124 7.11 -8.86 -4.70
CA LEU A 124 6.01 -8.07 -4.14
C LEU A 124 4.74 -8.08 -5.02
N GLY A 125 4.74 -8.79 -6.15
CA GLY A 125 3.61 -8.83 -7.07
C GLY A 125 3.45 -7.57 -7.93
N LEU A 126 4.43 -6.65 -7.88
CA LEU A 126 4.39 -5.41 -8.67
C LEU A 126 4.77 -5.63 -10.15
N GLY A 127 5.12 -6.88 -10.51
CA GLY A 127 5.45 -7.27 -11.88
C GLY A 127 6.72 -6.62 -12.43
N ASP A 128 6.94 -6.85 -13.71
CA ASP A 128 7.85 -6.02 -14.48
C ASP A 128 7.07 -4.77 -14.85
N LEU A 129 7.38 -3.65 -14.20
CA LEU A 129 6.86 -2.37 -14.67
C LEU A 129 7.20 -2.28 -16.18
N PRO A 130 6.24 -1.93 -17.03
CA PRO A 130 6.45 -1.89 -18.48
C PRO A 130 7.53 -0.90 -18.90
N PHE A 131 8.23 -0.31 -17.97
CA PHE A 131 9.00 0.90 -18.10
C PHE A 131 10.48 0.74 -17.76
N GLY A 132 11.02 -0.46 -17.68
CA GLY A 132 12.46 -0.58 -17.53
C GLY A 132 12.95 -1.20 -16.23
N GLY A 133 14.19 -0.91 -15.85
CA GLY A 133 14.92 -1.56 -14.76
C GLY A 133 15.26 -0.64 -13.59
N GLY A 134 16.17 -1.13 -12.73
CA GLY A 134 16.68 -0.37 -11.61
C GLY A 134 15.85 -0.48 -10.33
N ALA A 135 16.27 0.24 -9.31
CA ALA A 135 15.61 0.25 -8.01
C ALA A 135 14.63 1.42 -7.89
N ILE A 136 13.55 1.18 -7.19
CA ILE A 136 12.62 2.22 -6.71
C ILE A 136 12.69 2.25 -5.19
N ALA A 137 12.50 3.43 -4.60
CA ALA A 137 12.32 3.59 -3.17
C ALA A 137 10.97 4.24 -2.93
N GLY A 138 10.29 3.88 -1.84
CA GLY A 138 9.01 4.51 -1.61
C GLY A 138 8.28 4.06 -0.38
N GLU A 139 7.11 4.66 -0.21
CA GLU A 139 6.16 4.39 0.84
C GLU A 139 4.77 4.26 0.26
N VAL A 140 4.04 3.26 0.72
CA VAL A 140 2.63 3.04 0.41
C VAL A 140 1.86 2.97 1.71
N THR A 141 0.82 3.78 1.82
CA THR A 141 -0.15 3.75 2.92
C THR A 141 -1.49 3.28 2.40
N HIS A 142 -2.06 2.23 2.99
CA HIS A 142 -3.39 1.71 2.70
C HIS A 142 -4.27 1.85 3.94
N THR A 143 -5.40 2.55 3.82
CA THR A 143 -6.33 2.85 4.91
C THR A 143 -7.69 2.24 4.60
N ILE A 144 -8.26 1.49 5.54
CA ILE A 144 -9.59 0.89 5.46
C ILE A 144 -10.51 1.63 6.44
N PHE A 145 -11.63 2.11 5.94
CA PHE A 145 -12.63 2.88 6.68
C PHE A 145 -13.78 1.99 7.18
N PRO A 146 -14.56 2.47 8.17
CA PRO A 146 -15.74 1.75 8.67
C PRO A 146 -16.78 1.42 7.60
N SER A 147 -16.86 2.22 6.56
CA SER A 147 -17.75 2.01 5.41
C SER A 147 -17.36 0.82 4.52
N GLY A 148 -16.16 0.23 4.73
CA GLY A 148 -15.56 -0.75 3.83
C GLY A 148 -14.83 -0.13 2.63
N ARG A 149 -14.95 1.19 2.41
CA ARG A 149 -14.12 1.93 1.45
C ARG A 149 -12.67 1.89 1.89
N SER A 150 -11.75 1.84 0.95
CA SER A 150 -10.33 1.97 1.23
C SER A 150 -9.65 3.04 0.37
N GLU A 151 -8.57 3.58 0.90
CA GLU A 151 -7.72 4.57 0.23
C GLU A 151 -6.28 4.09 0.24
N SER A 152 -5.59 4.27 -0.86
CA SER A 152 -4.16 4.00 -0.96
C SER A 152 -3.43 5.23 -1.45
N ILE A 153 -2.34 5.59 -0.77
CA ILE A 153 -1.42 6.64 -1.17
C ILE A 153 -0.06 6.02 -1.40
N ALA A 154 0.54 6.26 -2.56
CA ALA A 154 1.89 5.84 -2.87
C ALA A 154 2.76 7.05 -3.21
N ASN A 155 3.95 7.10 -2.62
CA ASN A 155 5.00 8.07 -2.91
C ASN A 155 6.26 7.28 -3.29
N ILE A 156 6.67 7.33 -4.55
CA ILE A 156 7.75 6.50 -5.10
C ILE A 156 8.82 7.38 -5.72
N ASP A 157 10.04 7.23 -5.23
CA ASP A 157 11.25 7.79 -5.85
C ASP A 157 11.72 6.86 -6.98
N LEU A 158 11.76 7.38 -8.18
CA LEU A 158 12.15 6.71 -9.41
C LEU A 158 13.56 7.13 -9.87
N THR A 159 14.30 7.87 -9.06
CA THR A 159 15.61 8.42 -9.45
C THR A 159 16.57 7.31 -9.91
N LYS A 160 16.63 6.20 -9.19
CA LYS A 160 17.48 5.05 -9.54
C LYS A 160 16.87 4.08 -10.56
N ALA A 161 15.64 4.32 -10.99
CA ALA A 161 15.01 3.53 -12.02
C ALA A 161 15.34 4.06 -13.43
N THR A 162 15.46 3.14 -14.39
CA THR A 162 15.39 3.47 -15.82
C THR A 162 13.95 3.31 -16.27
N LEU A 163 13.41 4.31 -16.97
CA LEU A 163 12.07 4.24 -17.52
C LEU A 163 12.15 4.36 -19.04
N GLU A 164 11.27 3.63 -19.75
CA GLU A 164 11.22 3.65 -21.20
C GLU A 164 9.77 3.46 -21.67
N VAL A 165 9.27 4.38 -22.48
CA VAL A 165 7.96 4.30 -23.13
C VAL A 165 8.17 4.29 -24.64
N PRO A 166 8.31 3.10 -25.26
CA PRO A 166 8.67 2.98 -26.67
C PRO A 166 7.69 3.67 -27.62
N ALA A 167 6.38 3.61 -27.32
CA ALA A 167 5.34 4.26 -28.11
C ALA A 167 5.49 5.80 -28.19
N MET A 168 6.12 6.40 -27.18
CA MET A 168 6.40 7.83 -27.10
C MET A 168 7.85 8.15 -27.50
N ARG A 169 8.67 7.14 -27.84
CA ARG A 169 10.13 7.25 -28.05
C ARG A 169 10.83 7.99 -26.89
N TRP A 170 10.26 7.86 -25.69
CA TRP A 170 10.74 8.53 -24.51
C TRP A 170 11.47 7.58 -23.57
N ARG A 171 12.51 8.09 -22.92
CA ARG A 171 13.33 7.31 -21.99
C ARG A 171 13.96 8.20 -20.94
N LYS A 172 13.97 7.72 -19.69
CA LYS A 172 14.70 8.27 -18.55
C LYS A 172 15.84 7.33 -18.16
N ALA A 173 17.06 7.83 -18.10
CA ALA A 173 18.17 7.07 -17.53
C ALA A 173 18.10 7.02 -16.00
N ALA A 174 18.80 6.06 -15.39
CA ALA A 174 19.03 6.07 -13.95
C ALA A 174 19.78 7.35 -13.54
N GLU A 175 19.66 7.75 -12.28
CA GLU A 175 20.21 8.95 -11.66
C GLU A 175 19.59 10.28 -12.17
N ILE A 176 18.67 10.23 -13.13
CA ILE A 176 17.81 11.37 -13.43
C ILE A 176 16.67 11.41 -12.41
N PRO A 177 16.36 12.55 -11.77
CA PRO A 177 15.26 12.65 -10.82
C PRO A 177 13.93 12.16 -11.39
N GLY A 178 13.16 11.46 -10.59
CA GLY A 178 11.82 11.03 -10.93
C GLY A 178 11.02 10.68 -9.69
N ASN A 179 9.75 11.07 -9.68
CA ASN A 179 8.81 10.80 -8.59
C ASN A 179 7.46 10.37 -9.15
N LEU A 180 6.84 9.41 -8.48
CA LEU A 180 5.45 9.04 -8.72
C LEU A 180 4.67 9.24 -7.42
N TYR A 181 3.61 10.01 -7.52
CA TYR A 181 2.55 10.09 -6.51
C TYR A 181 1.29 9.43 -7.06
N MET A 182 0.59 8.67 -6.21
CA MET A 182 -0.69 8.07 -6.55
C MET A 182 -1.63 8.14 -5.35
N PHE A 183 -2.87 8.60 -5.59
CA PHE A 183 -3.98 8.49 -4.66
C PHE A 183 -5.09 7.66 -5.29
N MET A 184 -5.44 6.57 -4.66
CA MET A 184 -6.40 5.59 -5.16
C MET A 184 -7.49 5.33 -4.13
N ILE A 185 -8.71 5.18 -4.61
CA ILE A 185 -9.91 4.83 -3.84
C ILE A 185 -10.43 3.50 -4.36
N THR A 186 -10.79 2.60 -3.45
CA THR A 186 -11.55 1.40 -3.76
C THR A 186 -12.82 1.39 -2.93
N GLU A 187 -13.95 1.37 -3.60
CA GLU A 187 -15.27 1.31 -2.96
C GLU A 187 -15.60 -0.12 -2.51
N PRO A 188 -16.53 -0.32 -1.57
CA PRO A 188 -16.96 -1.66 -1.14
C PRO A 188 -17.50 -2.53 -2.27
N SER A 189 -17.97 -1.93 -3.35
CA SER A 189 -18.38 -2.62 -4.58
C SER A 189 -17.24 -3.27 -5.36
N GLY A 190 -15.97 -2.92 -5.02
CA GLY A 190 -14.77 -3.29 -5.75
C GLY A 190 -14.39 -2.30 -6.87
N GLU A 191 -15.19 -1.26 -7.09
CA GLU A 191 -14.83 -0.21 -8.03
C GLU A 191 -13.58 0.53 -7.56
N THR A 192 -12.58 0.63 -8.43
CA THR A 192 -11.28 1.22 -8.10
C THR A 192 -10.98 2.38 -9.04
N VAL A 193 -10.63 3.51 -8.44
CA VAL A 193 -10.26 4.73 -9.15
C VAL A 193 -8.96 5.29 -8.60
N VAL A 194 -7.97 5.50 -9.46
CA VAL A 194 -6.83 6.36 -9.18
C VAL A 194 -7.28 7.80 -9.46
N GLU A 195 -7.60 8.53 -8.42
CA GLU A 195 -8.13 9.89 -8.53
C GLU A 195 -7.05 10.91 -8.88
N ASP A 196 -5.83 10.65 -8.44
CA ASP A 196 -4.70 11.54 -8.67
C ASP A 196 -3.44 10.70 -8.88
N LEU A 197 -2.92 10.73 -10.10
CA LEU A 197 -1.65 10.15 -10.46
C LEU A 197 -0.77 11.26 -11.02
N ARG A 198 0.37 11.48 -10.39
CA ARG A 198 1.37 12.46 -10.83
C ARG A 198 2.70 11.75 -11.03
N LEU A 199 3.21 11.82 -12.23
CA LEU A 199 4.52 11.30 -12.59
C LEU A 199 5.40 12.45 -13.08
N GLU A 200 6.53 12.64 -12.44
CA GLU A 200 7.60 13.51 -12.91
C GLU A 200 8.85 12.66 -13.11
N ALA A 201 9.42 12.65 -14.29
CA ALA A 201 10.55 11.78 -14.60
C ALA A 201 11.42 12.41 -15.73
N GLY A 202 12.47 13.15 -15.35
CA GLY A 202 13.22 13.93 -16.29
C GLY A 202 12.37 15.05 -16.91
N ASP A 203 12.16 14.99 -18.23
CA ASP A 203 11.30 15.93 -18.96
C ASP A 203 9.85 15.45 -19.12
N LEU A 204 9.52 14.21 -18.69
CA LEU A 204 8.16 13.71 -18.66
C LEU A 204 7.43 14.23 -17.43
N ARG A 205 6.26 14.80 -17.66
CA ARG A 205 5.25 15.11 -16.64
C ARG A 205 3.93 14.51 -17.05
N MET A 206 3.25 13.90 -16.11
CA MET A 206 1.91 13.35 -16.33
C MET A 206 1.06 13.58 -15.10
N GLU A 207 -0.13 14.14 -15.32
CA GLU A 207 -1.22 14.16 -14.36
C GLU A 207 -2.40 13.41 -14.96
N ALA A 208 -2.88 12.39 -14.25
CA ALA A 208 -3.92 11.52 -14.79
C ALA A 208 -4.91 11.06 -13.72
N ARG A 209 -6.10 10.66 -14.18
CA ARG A 209 -7.11 9.89 -13.46
C ARG A 209 -7.32 8.57 -14.18
N ILE A 210 -7.46 7.48 -13.44
CA ILE A 210 -7.61 6.14 -14.02
C ILE A 210 -8.80 5.45 -13.35
N GLU A 211 -9.75 4.97 -14.16
CA GLU A 211 -10.75 4.00 -13.71
C GLU A 211 -10.24 2.61 -14.02
N ALA A 212 -9.93 1.85 -12.99
CA ALA A 212 -9.27 0.55 -13.10
C ALA A 212 -10.17 -0.58 -12.59
N ASP A 213 -9.81 -1.79 -12.91
CA ASP A 213 -10.33 -2.96 -12.23
C ASP A 213 -9.66 -3.13 -10.86
N ALA A 214 -10.29 -3.88 -9.96
CA ALA A 214 -9.83 -4.02 -8.57
C ALA A 214 -8.41 -4.59 -8.43
N ASP A 215 -7.94 -5.33 -9.43
CA ASP A 215 -6.59 -5.90 -9.46
C ASP A 215 -5.53 -4.99 -10.09
N LEU A 216 -5.93 -3.80 -10.58
CA LEU A 216 -5.08 -2.81 -11.26
C LEU A 216 -4.35 -3.34 -12.50
N ARG A 217 -4.75 -4.49 -13.06
CA ARG A 217 -4.13 -5.09 -14.24
C ARG A 217 -4.70 -4.55 -15.54
N SER A 218 -5.90 -4.02 -15.48
CA SER A 218 -6.59 -3.39 -16.59
C SER A 218 -7.21 -2.07 -16.15
N PHE A 219 -7.47 -1.21 -17.11
CA PHE A 219 -8.20 0.04 -16.89
C PHE A 219 -9.35 0.14 -17.89
N ARG A 220 -10.39 0.85 -17.50
CA ARG A 220 -11.53 1.18 -18.37
C ARG A 220 -11.35 2.52 -19.04
N THR A 221 -10.85 3.48 -18.26
CA THR A 221 -10.62 4.85 -18.72
C THR A 221 -9.33 5.38 -18.13
N LEU A 222 -8.52 6.03 -18.96
CA LEU A 222 -7.34 6.80 -18.55
C LEU A 222 -7.53 8.23 -19.08
N GLU A 223 -7.61 9.19 -18.20
CA GLU A 223 -7.77 10.60 -18.52
C GLU A 223 -6.51 11.37 -18.15
N PHE A 224 -5.83 11.91 -19.14
CA PHE A 224 -4.68 12.80 -18.96
C PHE A 224 -5.15 14.23 -18.81
N ARG A 225 -4.88 14.83 -17.67
CA ARG A 225 -5.12 16.26 -17.42
C ARG A 225 -3.97 17.11 -17.94
N ASP A 226 -2.73 16.59 -17.84
CA ASP A 226 -1.53 17.16 -18.43
C ASP A 226 -0.56 16.01 -18.77
N LEU A 227 -0.07 15.99 -19.98
CA LEU A 227 0.99 15.08 -20.43
C LEU A 227 1.98 15.86 -21.22
N ALA A 228 3.19 16.01 -20.71
CA ALA A 228 4.27 16.74 -21.36
C ALA A 228 5.54 15.89 -21.43
N PHE A 229 6.16 15.79 -22.59
CA PHE A 229 7.42 15.08 -22.83
C PHE A 229 8.06 15.52 -24.15
N SER A 230 9.37 15.59 -24.22
CA SER A 230 10.13 15.87 -25.45
C SER A 230 9.58 17.08 -26.24
N GLY A 231 9.13 18.12 -25.51
CA GLY A 231 8.55 19.34 -26.11
C GLY A 231 7.09 19.21 -26.56
N ASN A 232 6.48 18.04 -26.43
CA ASN A 232 5.03 17.85 -26.62
C ASN A 232 4.29 18.22 -25.34
N ARG A 233 3.08 18.73 -25.49
CA ARG A 233 2.12 18.93 -24.40
C ARG A 233 0.70 18.68 -24.85
N MET A 234 0.01 17.79 -24.16
CA MET A 234 -1.34 17.35 -24.52
C MET A 234 -2.17 16.97 -23.31
N GLN A 235 -3.45 16.94 -23.51
CA GLN A 235 -4.45 16.35 -22.62
C GLN A 235 -5.34 15.41 -23.43
N GLY A 236 -6.05 14.51 -22.79
CA GLY A 236 -6.93 13.61 -23.51
C GLY A 236 -7.41 12.44 -22.69
N ARG A 237 -8.07 11.53 -23.40
CA ARG A 237 -8.66 10.34 -22.81
C ARG A 237 -8.37 9.11 -23.66
N VAL A 238 -8.13 8.01 -22.99
CA VAL A 238 -8.07 6.68 -23.59
C VAL A 238 -9.13 5.82 -22.92
N LYS A 239 -10.03 5.26 -23.71
CA LYS A 239 -11.07 4.34 -23.26
C LYS A 239 -10.84 2.97 -23.86
N VAL A 240 -11.05 1.90 -23.09
CA VAL A 240 -11.12 0.55 -23.63
C VAL A 240 -12.49 0.39 -24.29
N ALA A 241 -12.49 0.05 -25.58
CA ALA A 241 -13.70 -0.21 -26.35
C ALA A 241 -14.25 -1.62 -26.05
N GLU A 242 -15.52 -1.87 -26.36
CA GLU A 242 -16.20 -3.16 -26.13
C GLU A 242 -15.56 -4.31 -26.92
N ASP A 243 -14.93 -4.03 -28.05
CA ASP A 243 -14.20 -5.00 -28.89
C ASP A 243 -12.76 -5.26 -28.42
N GLY A 244 -12.33 -4.64 -27.30
CA GLY A 244 -10.96 -4.73 -26.76
C GLY A 244 -9.96 -3.78 -27.43
N GLY A 245 -10.40 -2.91 -28.33
CA GLY A 245 -9.63 -1.81 -28.87
C GLY A 245 -9.52 -0.62 -27.90
N PHE A 246 -8.95 0.48 -28.40
CA PHE A 246 -8.82 1.72 -27.66
C PHE A 246 -9.43 2.87 -28.46
N ASP A 247 -10.34 3.60 -27.83
CA ASP A 247 -10.78 4.91 -28.29
C ASP A 247 -9.87 5.96 -27.68
N VAL A 248 -9.21 6.76 -28.51
CA VAL A 248 -8.21 7.74 -28.08
C VAL A 248 -8.61 9.12 -28.57
N GLU A 249 -8.81 10.02 -27.62
CA GLU A 249 -9.05 11.44 -27.87
C GLU A 249 -7.89 12.25 -27.29
N LEU A 250 -7.13 12.94 -28.13
CA LEU A 250 -6.01 13.79 -27.71
C LEU A 250 -6.18 15.21 -28.25
N THR A 251 -5.89 16.19 -27.41
CA THR A 251 -5.85 17.60 -27.76
C THR A 251 -4.57 18.22 -27.18
N GLY A 252 -3.84 18.98 -27.97
CA GLY A 252 -2.58 19.56 -27.50
C GLY A 252 -2.17 20.80 -28.27
N GLU A 253 -1.35 21.63 -27.66
CA GLU A 253 -0.76 22.80 -28.28
C GLU A 253 0.34 22.40 -29.29
N ARG A 254 1.02 21.30 -29.00
CA ARG A 254 2.06 20.73 -29.86
C ARG A 254 2.05 19.21 -29.72
N ILE A 255 1.84 18.53 -30.83
CA ILE A 255 1.87 17.07 -30.96
C ILE A 255 2.83 16.75 -32.10
N ASP A 256 4.03 16.27 -31.77
CA ASP A 256 5.01 15.80 -32.73
C ASP A 256 5.24 14.29 -32.47
N LEU A 257 4.77 13.48 -33.39
CA LEU A 257 4.86 12.03 -33.35
C LEU A 257 5.92 11.47 -34.34
N SER A 258 6.73 12.34 -34.95
CA SER A 258 7.75 11.96 -35.92
C SER A 258 8.99 11.31 -35.31
#